data_bd5333ef5611d1f2371fee3ce3b391d6
#
_entry.id   bd5333ef5611d1f2371fee3ce3b391d6
#
_cell.length_a   1.000
_cell.length_b   1.000
_cell.length_c   1.000
_cell.angle_alpha   90.00
_cell.angle_beta   90.00
_cell.angle_gamma   90.00
#
_symmetry.space_group_name_H-M   'P 1'
#
loop_
_entity.id
_entity.type
_entity.pdbx_description
1 polymer ?
#
loop_
_entity_poly.entity_id
_entity_poly.type
_entity_poly.pdbx_seq_one_letter_code
_entity_poly.pdbx_strand_id
1 'polypeptide(L)'
;MSGSEFESLEKTLEKHIPDAELKEVKRILFGKETKKLALPACAVEAASARDFELQGYLFEASPEQLRPPRTVRVGLIQNHIVLPTDAPVLDQITALHKRIGDMVDVAAMCGVNIVCFQEAWSVKNEPVCLKTLLKCRFSAMPFAFCTREKEPWTEFAESAEEGYTTQFCQKLAKKYNLVVITPILEREEIHNVLWNTAVVISNSGSILGKTRKNHIPRVGDFNESTYYMEGNTGHRVFQTQFGKIAVNICYGRHHPLNWFMYGMNGAEIIFNPSATVGGLSEPMWSIEARNAAIANHCFTCGINRVGTEYFNNDFTSGDGRKAHKDLGHFYGSSYVAAPDGSRTPGLSRTRDGLMVTEMDLNLTRQISDKWNFKMTGRYEEYAEELTRATKHDFKPNIIRE
;
A
#
# COMPACT_ATOMS: atom_id res chain seq x y z
N MET A 1 -4.94 25.85 -16.12
CA MET A 1 -6.25 25.90 -15.43
C MET A 1 -6.01 25.30 -14.04
N SER A 2 -5.97 26.12 -13.00
CA SER A 2 -5.98 25.67 -11.60
C SER A 2 -7.40 25.26 -11.26
N GLY A 3 -7.86 24.13 -11.79
CA GLY A 3 -9.08 23.51 -11.33
C GLY A 3 -8.82 22.93 -9.96
N SER A 4 -9.69 23.18 -8.99
CA SER A 4 -9.70 22.48 -7.72
C SER A 4 -9.57 20.98 -8.00
N GLU A 5 -8.54 20.33 -7.46
CA GLU A 5 -8.33 18.89 -7.66
C GLU A 5 -9.60 18.15 -7.25
N PHE A 6 -10.03 17.21 -8.10
CA PHE A 6 -11.23 16.40 -7.87
C PHE A 6 -11.06 15.53 -6.62
N GLU A 7 -11.79 15.83 -5.56
CA GLU A 7 -11.59 15.23 -4.24
C GLU A 7 -12.12 13.79 -4.15
N SER A 8 -13.34 13.53 -4.64
CA SER A 8 -14.01 12.25 -4.44
C SER A 8 -15.08 11.98 -5.49
N LEU A 9 -15.01 10.81 -6.10
CA LEU A 9 -16.05 10.31 -6.99
C LEU A 9 -17.37 10.13 -6.22
N GLU A 10 -17.32 9.57 -5.03
CA GLU A 10 -18.47 9.25 -4.20
C GLU A 10 -19.25 10.51 -3.81
N LYS A 11 -18.54 11.54 -3.33
CA LYS A 11 -19.18 12.83 -2.99
C LYS A 11 -19.84 13.48 -4.20
N THR A 12 -19.21 13.34 -5.38
CA THR A 12 -19.78 13.88 -6.61
C THR A 12 -21.03 13.13 -7.02
N LEU A 13 -21.01 11.79 -6.98
CA LEU A 13 -22.19 10.98 -7.26
C LEU A 13 -23.33 11.27 -6.28
N GLU A 14 -23.05 11.34 -4.99
CA GLU A 14 -24.02 11.66 -3.91
C GLU A 14 -24.63 13.04 -4.10
N LYS A 15 -23.91 14.01 -4.62
CA LYS A 15 -24.40 15.36 -4.86
C LYS A 15 -25.31 15.48 -6.09
N HIS A 16 -25.10 14.66 -7.10
CA HIS A 16 -25.70 14.88 -8.42
C HIS A 16 -26.64 13.77 -8.89
N ILE A 17 -26.67 12.62 -8.23
CA ILE A 17 -27.53 11.48 -8.61
C ILE A 17 -28.61 11.29 -7.54
N PRO A 18 -29.90 11.15 -7.90
CA PRO A 18 -30.98 10.84 -6.96
C PRO A 18 -30.72 9.50 -6.23
N ASP A 19 -31.15 9.42 -4.95
CA ASP A 19 -30.84 8.29 -4.07
C ASP A 19 -31.20 6.91 -4.64
N ALA A 20 -32.35 6.78 -5.32
CA ALA A 20 -32.77 5.52 -5.92
C ALA A 20 -31.84 5.02 -7.02
N GLU A 21 -31.36 5.93 -7.87
CA GLU A 21 -30.44 5.63 -8.96
C GLU A 21 -29.01 5.50 -8.43
N LEU A 22 -28.63 6.31 -7.45
CA LEU A 22 -27.33 6.28 -6.81
C LEU A 22 -27.00 4.91 -6.22
N LYS A 23 -27.98 4.26 -5.61
CA LYS A 23 -27.84 2.91 -5.08
C LYS A 23 -27.42 1.90 -6.17
N GLU A 24 -28.07 1.93 -7.32
CA GLU A 24 -27.74 1.06 -8.45
C GLU A 24 -26.39 1.40 -9.08
N VAL A 25 -26.07 2.70 -9.22
CA VAL A 25 -24.75 3.15 -9.69
C VAL A 25 -23.65 2.62 -8.78
N LYS A 26 -23.80 2.78 -7.46
CA LYS A 26 -22.82 2.26 -6.47
C LYS A 26 -22.73 0.73 -6.53
N ARG A 27 -23.84 0.02 -6.66
CA ARG A 27 -23.86 -1.44 -6.80
C ARG A 27 -23.05 -1.91 -8.01
N ILE A 28 -23.21 -1.24 -9.16
CA ILE A 28 -22.49 -1.58 -10.38
C ILE A 28 -21.00 -1.23 -10.26
N LEU A 29 -20.68 -0.04 -9.77
CA LEU A 29 -19.28 0.43 -9.62
C LEU A 29 -18.49 -0.44 -8.63
N PHE A 30 -19.09 -0.77 -7.50
CA PHE A 30 -18.40 -1.44 -6.39
C PHE A 30 -18.68 -2.94 -6.31
N GLY A 31 -19.49 -3.50 -7.22
CA GLY A 31 -19.83 -4.94 -7.27
C GLY A 31 -21.00 -5.35 -6.40
N LYS A 32 -21.24 -4.64 -5.32
CA LYS A 32 -22.45 -4.64 -4.47
C LYS A 32 -22.48 -3.37 -3.65
N GLU A 33 -23.59 -3.08 -3.02
CA GLU A 33 -23.69 -1.99 -2.06
C GLU A 33 -22.75 -2.26 -0.88
N THR A 34 -21.78 -1.39 -0.67
CA THR A 34 -20.81 -1.52 0.42
C THR A 34 -21.44 -1.01 1.72
N LYS A 35 -21.52 -1.86 2.72
CA LYS A 35 -22.06 -1.49 4.03
C LYS A 35 -21.11 -0.58 4.78
N LYS A 36 -21.67 0.44 5.45
CA LYS A 36 -20.90 1.30 6.35
C LYS A 36 -20.71 0.61 7.70
N LEU A 37 -19.49 0.68 8.21
CA LEU A 37 -19.15 0.29 9.58
C LEU A 37 -19.43 1.48 10.50
N ALA A 38 -20.21 1.26 11.56
CA ALA A 38 -20.41 2.26 12.61
C ALA A 38 -19.09 2.44 13.38
N LEU A 39 -18.53 3.65 13.32
CA LEU A 39 -17.30 4.00 14.01
C LEU A 39 -17.62 4.72 15.34
N PRO A 40 -16.79 4.58 16.39
CA PRO A 40 -16.99 5.28 17.64
C PRO A 40 -16.99 6.80 17.45
N ALA A 41 -17.91 7.51 18.10
CA ALA A 41 -18.02 8.97 18.00
C ALA A 41 -16.71 9.67 18.40
N CYS A 42 -16.05 9.20 19.45
CA CYS A 42 -14.75 9.73 19.88
C CYS A 42 -13.64 9.59 18.81
N ALA A 43 -13.67 8.53 17.99
CA ALA A 43 -12.73 8.35 16.89
C ALA A 43 -13.02 9.34 15.74
N VAL A 44 -14.31 9.57 15.44
CA VAL A 44 -14.74 10.54 14.41
C VAL A 44 -14.34 11.97 14.83
N GLU A 45 -14.60 12.35 16.07
CA GLU A 45 -14.19 13.65 16.64
C GLU A 45 -12.67 13.82 16.63
N ALA A 46 -11.92 12.77 17.03
CA ALA A 46 -10.47 12.81 17.05
C ALA A 46 -9.87 12.92 15.63
N ALA A 47 -10.42 12.23 14.63
CA ALA A 47 -10.01 12.35 13.24
C ALA A 47 -10.26 13.76 12.69
N SER A 48 -11.46 14.31 12.97
CA SER A 48 -11.80 15.68 12.58
C SER A 48 -10.87 16.71 13.23
N ALA A 49 -10.62 16.60 14.53
CA ALA A 49 -9.71 17.49 15.25
C ALA A 49 -8.26 17.44 14.78
N ARG A 50 -7.85 16.29 14.22
CA ARG A 50 -6.49 16.05 13.67
C ARG A 50 -6.44 16.22 12.15
N ASP A 51 -7.49 16.75 11.52
CA ASP A 51 -7.61 17.03 10.09
C ASP A 51 -7.22 15.87 9.17
N PHE A 52 -7.96 14.75 9.26
CA PHE A 52 -7.91 13.67 8.27
C PHE A 52 -9.27 12.99 8.11
N GLU A 53 -9.48 12.40 6.93
CA GLU A 53 -10.69 11.65 6.63
C GLU A 53 -10.70 10.32 7.39
N LEU A 54 -11.84 9.96 7.97
CA LEU A 54 -12.08 8.66 8.58
C LEU A 54 -13.29 7.99 7.92
N GLN A 55 -13.06 6.81 7.32
CA GLN A 55 -14.13 6.03 6.68
C GLN A 55 -14.16 4.61 7.25
N GLY A 56 -15.39 4.09 7.44
CA GLY A 56 -15.62 2.73 7.92
C GLY A 56 -16.46 1.90 6.96
N TYR A 57 -16.03 0.66 6.65
CA TYR A 57 -16.74 -0.27 5.78
C TYR A 57 -16.77 -1.68 6.35
N LEU A 58 -17.72 -2.50 5.88
CA LEU A 58 -17.97 -3.84 6.38
C LEU A 58 -18.15 -4.83 5.21
N PHE A 59 -17.41 -5.96 5.27
CA PHE A 59 -17.58 -7.13 4.40
C PHE A 59 -18.01 -8.33 5.24
N GLU A 60 -19.21 -8.81 5.02
CA GLU A 60 -19.80 -9.94 5.74
C GLU A 60 -19.72 -11.22 4.91
N ALA A 61 -19.46 -12.33 5.58
CA ALA A 61 -19.71 -13.68 5.06
C ALA A 61 -21.15 -14.11 5.37
N SER A 62 -21.62 -15.13 4.67
CA SER A 62 -22.91 -15.76 5.00
C SER A 62 -22.80 -16.49 6.35
N PRO A 63 -23.80 -16.36 7.25
CA PRO A 63 -23.80 -17.10 8.50
C PRO A 63 -23.72 -18.62 8.31
N GLU A 64 -22.92 -19.28 9.13
CA GLU A 64 -22.77 -20.73 9.12
C GLU A 64 -23.08 -21.32 10.51
N GLN A 65 -23.70 -22.50 10.53
CA GLN A 65 -24.06 -23.14 11.81
C GLN A 65 -22.84 -23.63 12.59
N LEU A 66 -21.81 -24.11 11.91
CA LEU A 66 -20.67 -24.79 12.52
C LEU A 66 -19.40 -23.91 12.63
N ARG A 67 -19.41 -22.72 12.04
CA ARG A 67 -18.26 -21.83 12.03
C ARG A 67 -18.65 -20.43 12.46
N PRO A 68 -18.09 -19.93 13.56
CA PRO A 68 -18.28 -18.53 13.94
C PRO A 68 -17.64 -17.59 12.91
N PRO A 69 -18.08 -16.35 12.83
CA PRO A 69 -17.42 -15.30 12.05
C PRO A 69 -15.94 -15.17 12.45
N ARG A 70 -15.08 -14.98 11.45
CA ARG A 70 -13.64 -14.70 11.63
C ARG A 70 -13.37 -13.23 11.34
N THR A 71 -13.89 -12.37 12.20
CA THR A 71 -13.89 -10.92 12.00
C THR A 71 -12.52 -10.32 12.27
N VAL A 72 -12.01 -9.55 11.32
CA VAL A 72 -10.76 -8.79 11.41
C VAL A 72 -10.99 -7.37 10.95
N ARG A 73 -10.48 -6.38 11.70
CA ARG A 73 -10.48 -4.97 11.29
C ARG A 73 -9.10 -4.58 10.78
N VAL A 74 -9.03 -4.10 9.53
CA VAL A 74 -7.83 -3.54 8.95
C VAL A 74 -7.92 -2.03 8.88
N GLY A 75 -6.79 -1.34 9.10
CA GLY A 75 -6.63 0.09 8.94
C GLY A 75 -5.67 0.39 7.79
N LEU A 76 -6.11 1.18 6.82
CA LEU A 76 -5.28 1.68 5.74
C LEU A 76 -5.01 3.16 5.96
N ILE A 77 -3.74 3.53 6.06
CA ILE A 77 -3.33 4.92 6.27
C ILE A 77 -2.69 5.44 5.00
N GLN A 78 -3.30 6.48 4.42
CA GLN A 78 -2.71 7.34 3.40
C GLN A 78 -2.44 8.71 3.98
N ASN A 79 -1.28 9.28 3.68
CA ASN A 79 -0.93 10.63 4.11
C ASN A 79 -0.02 11.33 3.10
N HIS A 80 -0.02 12.66 3.13
CA HIS A 80 0.96 13.49 2.47
C HIS A 80 2.17 13.73 3.39
N ILE A 81 3.22 14.36 2.85
CA ILE A 81 4.33 14.84 3.67
C ILE A 81 3.85 15.96 4.58
N VAL A 82 4.35 16.00 5.83
CA VAL A 82 3.91 16.99 6.83
C VAL A 82 4.66 18.31 6.70
N LEU A 83 5.94 18.26 6.35
CA LEU A 83 6.80 19.42 6.18
C LEU A 83 7.27 19.53 4.72
N PRO A 84 7.67 20.71 4.24
CA PRO A 84 8.24 20.89 2.92
C PRO A 84 9.48 19.99 2.70
N THR A 85 9.73 19.64 1.43
CA THR A 85 10.83 18.72 1.05
C THR A 85 12.23 19.26 1.41
N ASP A 86 12.38 20.56 1.62
CA ASP A 86 13.64 21.22 2.01
C ASP A 86 13.81 21.42 3.54
N ALA A 87 12.84 20.97 4.33
CA ALA A 87 12.98 20.99 5.78
C ALA A 87 14.08 20.01 6.23
N PRO A 88 14.72 20.24 7.40
CA PRO A 88 15.69 19.31 7.94
C PRO A 88 15.12 17.88 8.06
N VAL A 89 15.93 16.90 7.66
CA VAL A 89 15.53 15.48 7.59
C VAL A 89 14.93 14.98 8.89
N LEU A 90 15.57 15.26 10.00
CA LEU A 90 15.12 14.80 11.32
C LEU A 90 13.75 15.40 11.70
N ASP A 91 13.52 16.65 11.31
CA ASP A 91 12.25 17.33 11.56
C ASP A 91 11.14 16.69 10.72
N GLN A 92 11.40 16.38 9.43
CA GLN A 92 10.44 15.69 8.56
C GLN A 92 10.07 14.31 9.12
N ILE A 93 11.04 13.52 9.56
CA ILE A 93 10.82 12.20 10.16
C ILE A 93 10.00 12.33 11.44
N THR A 94 10.35 13.24 12.31
CA THR A 94 9.65 13.47 13.57
C THR A 94 8.19 13.88 13.33
N ALA A 95 7.98 14.77 12.37
CA ALA A 95 6.64 15.21 12.00
C ALA A 95 5.80 14.08 11.40
N LEU A 96 6.39 13.25 10.52
CA LEU A 96 5.73 12.07 9.96
C LEU A 96 5.41 11.01 11.03
N HIS A 97 6.36 10.70 11.94
CA HIS A 97 6.11 9.77 13.04
C HIS A 97 4.99 10.26 13.95
N LYS A 98 4.96 11.56 14.26
CA LYS A 98 3.85 12.14 15.01
C LYS A 98 2.53 11.98 14.25
N ARG A 99 2.49 12.34 12.95
CA ARG A 99 1.29 12.25 12.12
C ARG A 99 0.76 10.81 12.07
N ILE A 100 1.61 9.84 11.79
CA ILE A 100 1.24 8.43 11.76
C ILE A 100 0.83 7.94 13.15
N GLY A 101 1.51 8.35 14.21
CA GLY A 101 1.11 8.04 15.58
C GLY A 101 -0.30 8.52 15.90
N ASP A 102 -0.64 9.75 15.51
CA ASP A 102 -1.98 10.34 15.68
C ASP A 102 -3.06 9.55 14.90
N MET A 103 -2.74 9.06 13.69
CA MET A 103 -3.68 8.25 12.90
C MET A 103 -3.83 6.83 13.43
N VAL A 104 -2.74 6.20 13.91
CA VAL A 104 -2.78 4.88 14.55
C VAL A 104 -3.53 4.90 15.87
N ASP A 105 -3.45 6.01 16.63
CA ASP A 105 -4.24 6.21 17.84
C ASP A 105 -5.76 6.15 17.53
N VAL A 106 -6.20 6.83 16.46
CA VAL A 106 -7.59 6.74 16.00
C VAL A 106 -7.95 5.36 15.45
N ALA A 107 -7.02 4.69 14.75
CA ALA A 107 -7.23 3.32 14.32
C ALA A 107 -7.45 2.37 15.50
N ALA A 108 -6.69 2.55 16.59
CA ALA A 108 -6.87 1.79 17.82
C ALA A 108 -8.24 2.08 18.49
N MET A 109 -8.71 3.34 18.51
CA MET A 109 -10.06 3.67 18.97
C MET A 109 -11.15 2.95 18.17
N CYS A 110 -10.91 2.69 16.88
CA CYS A 110 -11.81 1.93 16.00
C CYS A 110 -11.67 0.41 16.14
N GLY A 111 -10.78 -0.08 17.01
CA GLY A 111 -10.55 -1.52 17.22
C GLY A 111 -9.83 -2.21 16.06
N VAL A 112 -8.96 -1.50 15.33
CA VAL A 112 -8.16 -2.05 14.24
C VAL A 112 -7.21 -3.11 14.78
N ASN A 113 -7.12 -4.25 14.07
CA ASN A 113 -6.24 -5.37 14.39
C ASN A 113 -4.93 -5.34 13.59
N ILE A 114 -4.99 -4.87 12.34
CA ILE A 114 -3.85 -4.80 11.42
C ILE A 114 -3.86 -3.44 10.75
N VAL A 115 -2.77 -2.71 10.83
CA VAL A 115 -2.61 -1.43 10.15
C VAL A 115 -1.48 -1.50 9.12
N CYS A 116 -1.70 -0.91 7.95
CA CYS A 116 -0.70 -0.80 6.89
C CYS A 116 -0.56 0.65 6.45
N PHE A 117 0.68 1.11 6.31
CA PHE A 117 1.03 2.43 5.79
C PHE A 117 1.33 2.35 4.29
N GLN A 118 1.39 3.50 3.64
CA GLN A 118 1.80 3.62 2.24
C GLN A 118 3.28 3.27 2.04
N GLU A 119 3.69 3.06 0.79
CA GLU A 119 5.05 2.69 0.41
C GLU A 119 6.07 3.72 0.88
N ALA A 120 7.16 3.23 1.50
CA ALA A 120 8.32 4.02 1.92
C ALA A 120 7.92 5.38 2.56
N TRP A 121 7.05 5.32 3.56
CA TRP A 121 6.43 6.50 4.19
C TRP A 121 7.39 7.27 5.09
N SER A 122 8.47 6.64 5.54
CA SER A 122 9.49 7.22 6.42
C SER A 122 10.89 6.82 5.98
N VAL A 123 11.85 7.70 6.18
CA VAL A 123 13.27 7.50 5.86
C VAL A 123 14.12 8.04 7.00
N LYS A 124 15.10 7.25 7.46
CA LYS A 124 15.92 7.56 8.65
C LYS A 124 17.16 8.38 8.34
N ASN A 125 17.58 9.14 9.33
CA ASN A 125 18.97 9.57 9.48
C ASN A 125 19.49 9.16 10.87
N GLU A 126 20.60 8.41 10.93
CA GLU A 126 21.38 8.32 12.18
C GLU A 126 22.13 9.63 12.38
N PRO A 127 22.44 10.04 13.63
CA PRO A 127 23.23 11.23 13.88
C PRO A 127 24.69 11.01 13.46
N VAL A 128 24.91 10.90 12.15
CA VAL A 128 26.25 10.94 11.57
C VAL A 128 26.63 12.40 11.43
N CYS A 129 27.54 12.82 12.27
CA CYS A 129 28.29 14.07 12.27
C CYS A 129 27.55 15.31 11.73
N LEU A 130 27.05 16.13 12.63
CA LEU A 130 26.39 17.44 12.41
C LEU A 130 27.07 18.35 11.37
N LYS A 131 28.35 18.13 11.07
CA LYS A 131 29.14 18.92 10.11
C LYS A 131 28.88 18.57 8.64
N THR A 132 28.47 17.35 8.34
CA THR A 132 28.12 16.89 6.98
C THR A 132 26.71 17.32 6.60
N LEU A 133 25.78 17.32 7.55
CA LEU A 133 24.38 17.73 7.39
C LEU A 133 24.19 19.19 6.99
N LEU A 134 25.10 20.09 7.41
CA LEU A 134 25.02 21.53 7.08
C LEU A 134 25.32 21.83 5.60
N LYS A 135 25.85 20.87 4.83
CA LYS A 135 26.13 21.03 3.40
C LYS A 135 25.09 20.39 2.47
N CYS A 136 24.32 19.45 2.95
CA CYS A 136 23.29 18.77 2.16
C CYS A 136 21.92 19.42 2.38
N ARG A 137 21.56 20.36 1.51
CA ARG A 137 20.20 20.92 1.40
C ARG A 137 19.29 19.98 0.59
N PHE A 138 19.28 18.68 0.90
CA PHE A 138 18.52 17.72 0.14
C PHE A 138 17.33 17.17 0.94
N SER A 139 16.24 17.00 0.24
CA SER A 139 14.97 16.48 0.70
C SER A 139 15.10 15.06 1.23
N ALA A 140 14.52 14.80 2.39
CA ALA A 140 14.52 13.50 3.07
C ALA A 140 13.32 12.62 2.72
N MET A 141 12.72 12.85 1.59
CA MET A 141 11.56 12.03 1.19
C MET A 141 11.98 10.79 0.41
N PRO A 142 11.32 9.65 0.67
CA PRO A 142 11.66 8.35 0.08
C PRO A 142 11.56 8.28 -1.45
N PHE A 143 10.95 9.27 -2.07
CA PHE A 143 10.87 9.40 -3.54
C PHE A 143 11.62 10.62 -4.08
N ALA A 144 12.56 11.17 -3.33
CA ALA A 144 13.46 12.19 -3.85
C ALA A 144 14.34 11.64 -4.98
N PHE A 145 13.72 10.99 -5.99
CA PHE A 145 14.37 10.52 -7.23
C PHE A 145 14.90 11.68 -8.08
N CYS A 146 14.89 12.88 -7.55
CA CYS A 146 15.46 14.06 -8.16
C CYS A 146 17.00 14.02 -8.25
N THR A 147 17.66 13.07 -7.59
CA THR A 147 19.09 12.82 -7.76
C THR A 147 19.36 11.36 -8.08
N ARG A 148 20.26 11.08 -9.03
CA ARG A 148 20.74 9.74 -9.36
C ARG A 148 22.00 9.34 -8.61
N GLU A 149 22.45 10.18 -7.68
CA GLU A 149 23.57 9.89 -6.81
C GLU A 149 23.12 8.91 -5.73
N LYS A 150 23.84 7.82 -5.52
CA LYS A 150 23.55 6.84 -4.46
C LYS A 150 23.65 7.46 -3.07
N GLU A 151 24.62 8.31 -2.86
CA GLU A 151 24.69 9.20 -1.71
C GLU A 151 23.92 10.47 -2.07
N PRO A 152 22.94 10.87 -1.35
CA PRO A 152 22.61 10.67 0.06
C PRO A 152 21.61 9.53 0.36
N TRP A 153 21.16 8.73 -0.58
CA TRP A 153 20.14 7.71 -0.37
C TRP A 153 20.49 6.69 0.71
N THR A 154 21.76 6.27 0.75
CA THR A 154 22.26 5.37 1.78
C THR A 154 22.16 5.97 3.18
N GLU A 155 22.23 7.30 3.30
CA GLU A 155 22.09 7.99 4.59
C GLU A 155 20.65 8.00 5.11
N PHE A 156 19.66 7.86 4.21
CA PHE A 156 18.24 7.86 4.54
C PHE A 156 17.68 6.46 4.78
N ALA A 157 18.39 5.43 4.35
CA ALA A 157 18.00 4.06 4.53
C ALA A 157 18.29 3.59 5.97
N GLU A 158 17.45 2.69 6.46
CA GLU A 158 17.57 2.16 7.82
C GLU A 158 17.58 0.63 7.85
N SER A 159 18.11 0.06 8.92
CA SER A 159 17.99 -1.37 9.18
C SER A 159 16.50 -1.75 9.32
N ALA A 160 16.09 -2.82 8.66
CA ALA A 160 14.73 -3.34 8.80
C ALA A 160 14.45 -3.85 10.21
N GLU A 161 15.46 -4.29 10.92
CA GLU A 161 15.37 -4.87 12.26
C GLU A 161 15.55 -3.84 13.36
N GLU A 162 16.55 -2.95 13.24
CA GLU A 162 16.97 -2.02 14.28
C GLU A 162 16.70 -0.55 13.97
N GLY A 163 16.10 -0.29 12.81
CA GLY A 163 15.82 1.07 12.35
C GLY A 163 14.86 1.83 13.26
N TYR A 164 15.01 3.15 13.27
CA TYR A 164 14.20 4.05 14.11
C TYR A 164 12.70 3.94 13.83
N THR A 165 12.33 3.85 12.54
CA THR A 165 10.94 3.65 12.14
C THR A 165 10.41 2.30 12.57
N THR A 166 11.18 1.24 12.41
CA THR A 166 10.80 -0.10 12.90
C THR A 166 10.58 -0.10 14.40
N GLN A 167 11.50 0.49 15.18
CA GLN A 167 11.35 0.60 16.64
C GLN A 167 10.14 1.45 17.06
N PHE A 168 9.86 2.54 16.33
CA PHE A 168 8.66 3.34 16.54
C PHE A 168 7.40 2.49 16.31
N CYS A 169 7.34 1.76 15.21
CA CYS A 169 6.22 0.87 14.89
C CYS A 169 6.06 -0.30 15.87
N GLN A 170 7.17 -0.87 16.39
CA GLN A 170 7.12 -1.88 17.45
C GLN A 170 6.46 -1.36 18.74
N LYS A 171 6.76 -0.10 19.10
CA LYS A 171 6.12 0.55 20.27
C LYS A 171 4.63 0.74 20.03
N LEU A 172 4.21 1.19 18.83
CA LEU A 172 2.79 1.32 18.47
C LEU A 172 2.07 -0.04 18.48
N ALA A 173 2.66 -1.06 17.86
CA ALA A 173 2.12 -2.41 17.81
C ALA A 173 1.85 -2.96 19.21
N LYS A 174 2.84 -2.86 20.08
CA LYS A 174 2.73 -3.32 21.49
C LYS A 174 1.72 -2.48 22.29
N LYS A 175 1.76 -1.14 22.12
CA LYS A 175 0.87 -0.22 22.86
C LYS A 175 -0.60 -0.49 22.57
N TYR A 176 -0.93 -0.72 21.29
CA TYR A 176 -2.31 -0.84 20.84
C TYR A 176 -2.75 -2.27 20.54
N ASN A 177 -1.88 -3.26 20.77
CA ASN A 177 -2.16 -4.68 20.50
C ASN A 177 -2.61 -4.94 19.06
N LEU A 178 -1.92 -4.33 18.07
CA LEU A 178 -2.22 -4.45 16.64
C LEU A 178 -0.96 -4.84 15.83
N VAL A 179 -1.16 -5.54 14.74
CA VAL A 179 -0.12 -5.84 13.74
C VAL A 179 0.17 -4.59 12.93
N VAL A 180 1.44 -4.26 12.73
CA VAL A 180 1.87 -3.12 11.91
C VAL A 180 2.62 -3.62 10.69
N ILE A 181 2.22 -3.14 9.51
CA ILE A 181 2.96 -3.29 8.26
C ILE A 181 3.57 -1.93 7.92
N THR A 182 4.90 -1.83 8.04
CA THR A 182 5.64 -0.58 7.83
C THR A 182 6.59 -0.68 6.64
N PRO A 183 6.25 -0.08 5.49
CA PRO A 183 7.15 0.03 4.36
C PRO A 183 8.24 1.08 4.61
N ILE A 184 9.51 0.70 4.40
CA ILE A 184 10.70 1.53 4.63
C ILE A 184 11.68 1.42 3.45
N LEU A 185 12.64 2.35 3.38
CA LEU A 185 13.86 2.17 2.62
C LEU A 185 14.87 1.42 3.52
N GLU A 186 15.13 0.15 3.18
CA GLU A 186 16.06 -0.71 3.93
C GLU A 186 17.48 -0.55 3.42
N ARG A 187 18.44 -0.40 4.34
CA ARG A 187 19.86 -0.61 4.11
C ARG A 187 20.27 -1.96 4.69
N GLU A 188 20.74 -2.83 3.84
CA GLU A 188 21.33 -4.09 4.25
C GLU A 188 22.86 -3.89 4.46
N GLU A 189 23.34 -4.21 5.66
CA GLU A 189 24.67 -3.79 6.10
C GLU A 189 25.81 -4.66 5.53
N ILE A 190 25.53 -5.95 5.25
CA ILE A 190 26.58 -6.89 4.81
C ILE A 190 27.11 -6.49 3.43
N HIS A 191 26.21 -6.20 2.49
CA HIS A 191 26.55 -5.86 1.10
C HIS A 191 26.41 -4.38 0.81
N ASN A 192 25.94 -3.58 1.78
CA ASN A 192 25.67 -2.15 1.64
C ASN A 192 24.74 -1.83 0.45
N VAL A 193 23.68 -2.63 0.28
CA VAL A 193 22.66 -2.45 -0.76
C VAL A 193 21.37 -1.93 -0.17
N LEU A 194 20.59 -1.24 -1.02
CA LEU A 194 19.28 -0.70 -0.66
C LEU A 194 18.15 -1.58 -1.16
N TRP A 195 17.06 -1.62 -0.38
CA TRP A 195 15.84 -2.33 -0.70
C TRP A 195 14.61 -1.50 -0.36
N ASN A 196 13.58 -1.61 -1.17
CA ASN A 196 12.24 -1.17 -0.79
C ASN A 196 11.57 -2.32 -0.04
N THR A 197 11.31 -2.15 1.25
CA THR A 197 10.99 -3.24 2.16
C THR A 197 9.78 -2.91 3.02
N ALA A 198 8.87 -3.86 3.19
CA ALA A 198 7.82 -3.81 4.19
C ALA A 198 8.17 -4.75 5.36
N VAL A 199 8.31 -4.19 6.55
CA VAL A 199 8.52 -4.94 7.79
C VAL A 199 7.15 -5.26 8.40
N VAL A 200 6.94 -6.52 8.79
CA VAL A 200 5.72 -6.99 9.45
C VAL A 200 6.00 -7.21 10.92
N ILE A 201 5.29 -6.46 11.77
CA ILE A 201 5.46 -6.45 13.23
C ILE A 201 4.20 -7.02 13.86
N SER A 202 4.35 -8.01 14.73
CA SER A 202 3.23 -8.62 15.44
C SER A 202 2.61 -7.66 16.46
N ASN A 203 1.41 -7.98 16.91
CA ASN A 203 0.73 -7.23 17.97
C ASN A 203 1.46 -7.26 19.34
N SER A 204 2.45 -8.14 19.53
CA SER A 204 3.35 -8.12 20.69
C SER A 204 4.53 -7.15 20.53
N GLY A 205 4.71 -6.55 19.35
CA GLY A 205 5.86 -5.71 19.00
C GLY A 205 7.06 -6.48 18.45
N SER A 206 6.95 -7.79 18.26
CA SER A 206 8.02 -8.61 17.68
C SER A 206 7.97 -8.55 16.16
N ILE A 207 9.13 -8.48 15.51
CA ILE A 207 9.22 -8.55 14.05
C ILE A 207 8.93 -9.99 13.62
N LEU A 208 7.88 -10.18 12.78
CA LEU A 208 7.57 -11.47 12.17
C LEU A 208 8.47 -11.75 10.95
N GLY A 209 8.89 -10.71 10.29
CA GLY A 209 9.74 -10.77 9.13
C GLY A 209 9.54 -9.57 8.20
N LYS A 210 10.04 -9.69 6.98
CA LYS A 210 9.97 -8.64 5.96
C LYS A 210 9.73 -9.19 4.57
N THR A 211 9.16 -8.35 3.70
CA THR A 211 9.01 -8.58 2.26
C THR A 211 9.71 -7.44 1.53
N ARG A 212 10.58 -7.76 0.59
CA ARG A 212 11.24 -6.81 -0.31
C ARG A 212 10.45 -6.69 -1.61
N LYS A 213 10.38 -5.49 -2.19
CA LYS A 213 9.67 -5.20 -3.45
C LYS A 213 10.20 -6.09 -4.58
N ASN A 214 9.37 -7.01 -5.08
CA ASN A 214 9.79 -8.02 -6.06
C ASN A 214 10.05 -7.43 -7.45
N HIS A 215 9.25 -6.45 -7.85
CA HIS A 215 9.28 -5.85 -9.18
C HIS A 215 9.60 -4.35 -9.06
N ILE A 216 10.69 -3.93 -9.69
CA ILE A 216 11.19 -2.56 -9.62
C ILE A 216 10.85 -1.83 -10.92
N PRO A 217 10.13 -0.70 -10.86
CA PRO A 217 9.77 0.06 -12.06
C PRO A 217 10.99 0.69 -12.74
N ARG A 218 10.88 0.84 -14.07
CA ARG A 218 11.89 1.48 -14.94
C ARG A 218 11.20 2.46 -15.88
N VAL A 219 10.39 3.36 -15.34
CA VAL A 219 9.56 4.28 -16.13
C VAL A 219 9.67 5.71 -15.62
N GLY A 220 10.06 6.62 -16.49
CA GLY A 220 10.12 8.05 -16.20
C GLY A 220 10.85 8.36 -14.89
N ASP A 221 10.25 9.21 -14.08
CA ASP A 221 10.78 9.58 -12.76
C ASP A 221 10.77 8.41 -11.75
N PHE A 222 9.98 7.38 -12.01
CA PHE A 222 9.93 6.15 -11.22
C PHE A 222 10.90 5.07 -11.74
N ASN A 223 12.07 5.47 -12.25
CA ASN A 223 13.16 4.55 -12.59
C ASN A 223 13.92 4.12 -11.32
N GLU A 224 13.24 3.37 -10.48
CA GLU A 224 13.70 2.99 -9.14
C GLU A 224 14.86 1.98 -9.16
N SER A 225 15.05 1.26 -10.28
CA SER A 225 16.15 0.29 -10.44
C SER A 225 17.56 0.90 -10.36
N THR A 226 17.65 2.24 -10.36
CA THR A 226 18.92 2.96 -10.11
C THR A 226 19.30 2.93 -8.64
N TYR A 227 18.34 2.78 -7.72
CA TYR A 227 18.53 2.98 -6.28
C TYR A 227 18.56 1.69 -5.49
N TYR A 228 17.70 0.72 -5.79
CA TYR A 228 17.61 -0.51 -5.02
C TYR A 228 17.37 -1.75 -5.88
N MET A 229 17.62 -2.89 -5.26
CA MET A 229 17.61 -4.20 -5.89
C MET A 229 16.19 -4.78 -5.96
N GLU A 230 16.00 -5.71 -6.91
CA GLU A 230 14.80 -6.56 -6.97
C GLU A 230 14.73 -7.48 -5.75
N GLY A 231 13.52 -7.65 -5.18
CA GLY A 231 13.31 -8.40 -3.95
C GLY A 231 13.77 -9.86 -4.04
N ASN A 232 14.41 -10.32 -2.99
CA ASN A 232 14.95 -11.70 -2.88
C ASN A 232 14.30 -12.50 -1.74
N THR A 233 13.17 -12.04 -1.21
CA THR A 233 12.47 -12.71 -0.09
C THR A 233 11.41 -13.71 -0.54
N GLY A 234 11.16 -13.82 -1.85
CA GLY A 234 10.08 -14.63 -2.40
C GLY A 234 8.69 -14.07 -2.02
N HIS A 235 7.68 -14.93 -2.02
CA HIS A 235 6.28 -14.55 -1.78
C HIS A 235 5.84 -15.00 -0.38
N ARG A 236 6.38 -14.35 0.65
CA ARG A 236 6.14 -14.69 2.06
C ARG A 236 4.71 -14.39 2.48
N VAL A 237 4.12 -15.31 3.24
CA VAL A 237 2.85 -15.13 3.94
C VAL A 237 3.13 -15.23 5.44
N PHE A 238 2.64 -14.26 6.19
CA PHE A 238 2.85 -14.17 7.63
C PHE A 238 1.58 -14.61 8.36
N GLN A 239 1.70 -15.64 9.18
CA GLN A 239 0.62 -16.05 10.08
C GLN A 239 0.60 -15.12 11.27
N THR A 240 -0.48 -14.36 11.41
CA THR A 240 -0.75 -13.52 12.56
C THR A 240 -1.88 -14.11 13.41
N GLN A 241 -2.11 -13.56 14.59
CA GLN A 241 -3.29 -13.90 15.40
C GLN A 241 -4.61 -13.54 14.70
N PHE A 242 -4.58 -12.61 13.73
CA PHE A 242 -5.75 -12.07 13.04
C PHE A 242 -5.94 -12.63 11.61
N GLY A 243 -5.10 -13.55 11.17
CA GLY A 243 -5.16 -14.17 9.85
C GLY A 243 -3.81 -14.21 9.14
N LYS A 244 -3.82 -14.79 7.94
CA LYS A 244 -2.65 -14.92 7.07
C LYS A 244 -2.54 -13.71 6.16
N ILE A 245 -1.45 -12.95 6.28
CA ILE A 245 -1.25 -11.71 5.54
C ILE A 245 -0.03 -11.79 4.63
N ALA A 246 -0.07 -11.06 3.53
CA ALA A 246 1.06 -10.87 2.62
C ALA A 246 1.18 -9.42 2.19
N VAL A 247 2.35 -9.03 1.67
CA VAL A 247 2.60 -7.67 1.20
C VAL A 247 3.15 -7.71 -0.23
N ASN A 248 2.40 -7.13 -1.15
CA ASN A 248 2.76 -6.94 -2.55
C ASN A 248 3.04 -5.45 -2.79
N ILE A 249 4.30 -5.04 -2.73
CA ILE A 249 4.65 -3.61 -2.74
C ILE A 249 4.45 -3.01 -4.13
N CYS A 250 3.65 -1.95 -4.22
CA CYS A 250 3.47 -0.97 -5.29
C CYS A 250 3.45 -1.59 -6.70
N TYR A 251 4.51 -1.40 -7.49
CA TYR A 251 4.65 -1.85 -8.88
C TYR A 251 4.40 -3.35 -9.06
N GLY A 252 4.59 -4.14 -8.01
CA GLY A 252 4.24 -5.56 -8.01
C GLY A 252 2.77 -5.84 -8.34
N ARG A 253 1.87 -4.84 -8.20
CA ARG A 253 0.45 -4.97 -8.55
C ARG A 253 0.20 -5.17 -10.04
N HIS A 254 1.09 -4.67 -10.92
CA HIS A 254 0.99 -4.82 -12.37
C HIS A 254 1.31 -6.23 -12.85
N HIS A 255 1.80 -7.10 -11.95
CA HIS A 255 2.21 -8.46 -12.25
C HIS A 255 1.22 -9.47 -11.67
N PRO A 256 0.28 -10.02 -12.47
CA PRO A 256 -0.74 -10.96 -11.98
C PRO A 256 -0.17 -12.18 -11.26
N LEU A 257 0.95 -12.71 -11.74
CA LEU A 257 1.63 -13.85 -11.11
C LEU A 257 2.19 -13.52 -9.72
N ASN A 258 2.56 -12.26 -9.46
CA ASN A 258 3.01 -11.86 -8.13
C ASN A 258 1.89 -11.98 -7.08
N TRP A 259 0.68 -11.53 -7.42
CA TRP A 259 -0.51 -11.74 -6.58
C TRP A 259 -0.84 -13.22 -6.42
N PHE A 260 -0.78 -13.95 -7.54
CA PHE A 260 -1.09 -15.37 -7.58
C PHE A 260 -0.20 -16.18 -6.64
N MET A 261 1.10 -15.90 -6.60
CA MET A 261 2.04 -16.62 -5.73
C MET A 261 1.76 -16.38 -4.23
N TYR A 262 1.34 -15.18 -3.84
CA TYR A 262 0.86 -14.94 -2.47
C TYR A 262 -0.43 -15.71 -2.17
N GLY A 263 -1.36 -15.74 -3.11
CA GLY A 263 -2.60 -16.53 -3.00
C GLY A 263 -2.33 -18.03 -2.90
N MET A 264 -1.39 -18.56 -3.69
CA MET A 264 -0.96 -19.97 -3.64
C MET A 264 -0.36 -20.33 -2.28
N ASN A 265 0.40 -19.41 -1.67
CA ASN A 265 0.96 -19.55 -0.33
C ASN A 265 -0.08 -19.36 0.79
N GLY A 266 -1.34 -19.13 0.44
CA GLY A 266 -2.47 -19.12 1.37
C GLY A 266 -2.73 -17.79 2.06
N ALA A 267 -2.34 -16.66 1.46
CA ALA A 267 -2.70 -15.34 1.98
C ALA A 267 -4.22 -15.14 1.98
N GLU A 268 -4.78 -14.68 3.09
CA GLU A 268 -6.19 -14.31 3.24
C GLU A 268 -6.39 -12.82 2.99
N ILE A 269 -5.35 -12.00 3.30
CA ILE A 269 -5.34 -10.55 3.06
C ILE A 269 -3.99 -10.18 2.44
N ILE A 270 -4.00 -9.51 1.29
CA ILE A 270 -2.79 -9.02 0.63
C ILE A 270 -2.81 -7.50 0.61
N PHE A 271 -1.85 -6.88 1.26
CA PHE A 271 -1.66 -5.42 1.29
C PHE A 271 -0.79 -4.99 0.12
N ASN A 272 -1.18 -3.91 -0.55
CA ASN A 272 -0.41 -3.29 -1.63
C ASN A 272 -0.10 -1.84 -1.26
N PRO A 273 0.89 -1.61 -0.39
CA PRO A 273 1.39 -0.26 -0.12
C PRO A 273 2.05 0.31 -1.37
N SER A 274 1.63 1.51 -1.75
CA SER A 274 2.02 2.18 -2.99
C SER A 274 2.32 3.66 -2.77
N ALA A 275 3.09 4.21 -3.72
CA ALA A 275 3.24 5.63 -3.93
C ALA A 275 3.24 5.87 -5.45
N THR A 276 2.09 6.18 -6.01
CA THR A 276 1.91 6.31 -7.45
C THR A 276 1.04 7.51 -7.80
N VAL A 277 1.38 8.15 -8.93
CA VAL A 277 0.78 9.40 -9.38
C VAL A 277 -0.24 9.17 -10.50
N GLY A 278 -1.16 10.12 -10.68
CA GLY A 278 -2.28 10.02 -11.60
C GLY A 278 -1.88 9.72 -13.04
N GLY A 279 -0.90 10.45 -13.57
CA GLY A 279 -0.42 10.26 -14.93
C GLY A 279 0.25 8.91 -15.22
N LEU A 280 0.64 8.18 -14.18
CA LEU A 280 1.32 6.89 -14.32
C LEU A 280 0.36 5.69 -14.28
N SER A 281 -0.57 5.64 -13.33
CA SER A 281 -1.26 4.39 -13.04
C SER A 281 -2.72 4.50 -12.60
N GLU A 282 -3.30 5.67 -12.50
CA GLU A 282 -4.66 5.84 -11.99
C GLU A 282 -5.72 5.02 -12.75
N PRO A 283 -5.70 4.92 -14.10
CA PRO A 283 -6.68 4.11 -14.82
C PRO A 283 -6.69 2.62 -14.43
N MET A 284 -5.59 2.08 -13.93
CA MET A 284 -5.43 0.68 -13.54
C MET A 284 -5.73 0.45 -12.07
N TRP A 285 -5.67 1.49 -11.23
CA TRP A 285 -5.70 1.40 -9.77
C TRP A 285 -6.90 0.64 -9.23
N SER A 286 -8.11 0.98 -9.70
CA SER A 286 -9.35 0.36 -9.22
C SER A 286 -9.60 -1.05 -9.76
N ILE A 287 -8.74 -1.54 -10.67
CA ILE A 287 -8.90 -2.81 -11.39
C ILE A 287 -7.99 -3.89 -10.83
N GLU A 288 -6.70 -3.59 -10.68
CA GLU A 288 -5.65 -4.60 -10.45
C GLU A 288 -5.80 -5.34 -9.12
N ALA A 289 -5.92 -4.62 -8.01
CA ALA A 289 -6.11 -5.26 -6.70
C ALA A 289 -7.48 -5.94 -6.60
N ARG A 290 -8.53 -5.38 -7.23
CA ARG A 290 -9.85 -5.99 -7.29
C ARG A 290 -9.84 -7.30 -8.08
N ASN A 291 -9.17 -7.34 -9.24
CA ASN A 291 -8.97 -8.56 -10.01
C ASN A 291 -8.18 -9.61 -9.22
N ALA A 292 -7.14 -9.18 -8.51
CA ALA A 292 -6.35 -10.07 -7.67
C ALA A 292 -7.17 -10.69 -6.53
N ALA A 293 -8.08 -9.93 -5.90
CA ALA A 293 -8.98 -10.44 -4.87
C ALA A 293 -9.88 -11.56 -5.42
N ILE A 294 -10.47 -11.35 -6.59
CA ILE A 294 -11.31 -12.33 -7.28
C ILE A 294 -10.51 -13.59 -7.63
N ALA A 295 -9.39 -13.41 -8.32
CA ALA A 295 -8.61 -14.51 -8.87
C ALA A 295 -7.98 -15.41 -7.79
N ASN A 296 -7.67 -14.85 -6.62
CA ASN A 296 -7.00 -15.55 -5.53
C ASN A 296 -7.91 -15.87 -4.34
N HIS A 297 -9.20 -15.52 -4.40
CA HIS A 297 -10.18 -15.66 -3.32
C HIS A 297 -9.65 -15.12 -1.98
N CYS A 298 -9.09 -13.92 -1.98
CA CYS A 298 -8.57 -13.23 -0.80
C CYS A 298 -9.06 -11.78 -0.75
N PHE A 299 -8.88 -11.11 0.38
CA PHE A 299 -9.02 -9.67 0.44
C PHE A 299 -7.75 -9.00 -0.07
N THR A 300 -7.89 -7.85 -0.74
CA THR A 300 -6.75 -7.03 -1.16
C THR A 300 -6.95 -5.60 -0.69
N CYS A 301 -5.88 -4.96 -0.24
CA CYS A 301 -5.87 -3.63 0.33
C CYS A 301 -4.91 -2.76 -0.48
N GLY A 302 -5.42 -1.88 -1.33
CA GLY A 302 -4.62 -0.88 -2.04
C GLY A 302 -4.45 0.37 -1.19
N ILE A 303 -3.22 0.71 -0.84
CA ILE A 303 -2.88 1.89 -0.06
C ILE A 303 -1.98 2.78 -0.91
N ASN A 304 -2.38 4.03 -1.16
CA ASN A 304 -1.58 4.96 -1.93
C ASN A 304 -1.24 6.20 -1.13
N ARG A 305 -0.13 6.83 -1.48
CA ARG A 305 0.23 8.17 -1.01
C ARG A 305 -0.75 9.20 -1.55
N VAL A 306 -0.86 10.34 -0.88
CA VAL A 306 -1.71 11.48 -1.31
C VAL A 306 -0.91 12.78 -1.30
N GLY A 307 -1.27 13.71 -2.18
CA GLY A 307 -0.66 15.05 -2.24
C GLY A 307 0.41 15.20 -3.33
N THR A 308 0.93 16.41 -3.46
CA THR A 308 2.02 16.74 -4.39
C THR A 308 3.24 17.20 -3.60
N GLU A 309 4.40 16.63 -3.92
CA GLU A 309 5.68 16.94 -3.27
C GLU A 309 6.51 17.80 -4.20
N TYR A 310 6.80 19.04 -3.81
CA TYR A 310 7.58 20.00 -4.60
C TYR A 310 9.03 20.04 -4.12
N PHE A 311 9.96 19.92 -5.06
CA PHE A 311 11.40 19.99 -4.79
C PHE A 311 11.97 21.36 -5.20
N ASN A 312 12.99 21.81 -4.49
CA ASN A 312 13.58 23.13 -4.75
C ASN A 312 14.31 23.22 -6.08
N ASN A 313 14.92 22.12 -6.51
CA ASN A 313 15.68 22.05 -7.76
C ASN A 313 14.86 21.32 -8.83
N ASP A 314 14.97 21.81 -10.08
CA ASP A 314 14.43 21.12 -11.22
C ASP A 314 15.20 19.81 -11.46
N PHE A 315 14.48 18.76 -11.83
CA PHE A 315 15.04 17.48 -12.20
C PHE A 315 14.38 16.93 -13.47
N THR A 316 15.00 15.92 -14.07
CA THR A 316 14.47 15.23 -15.25
C THR A 316 14.79 13.74 -15.16
N SER A 317 13.86 12.92 -15.61
CA SER A 317 14.07 11.46 -15.77
C SER A 317 14.95 11.11 -16.98
N GLY A 318 15.28 12.08 -17.83
CA GLY A 318 16.04 11.85 -19.07
C GLY A 318 15.20 11.21 -20.20
N ASP A 319 13.88 11.30 -20.13
CA ASP A 319 12.92 10.75 -21.08
C ASP A 319 12.54 11.75 -22.21
N GLY A 320 13.26 12.87 -22.29
CA GLY A 320 13.01 13.94 -23.28
C GLY A 320 11.96 14.97 -22.84
N ARG A 321 11.36 14.84 -21.67
CA ARG A 321 10.46 15.85 -21.09
C ARG A 321 11.27 17.02 -20.51
N LYS A 322 10.61 18.17 -20.38
CA LYS A 322 11.21 19.33 -19.69
C LYS A 322 11.46 19.01 -18.24
N ALA A 323 12.51 19.58 -17.69
CA ALA A 323 12.77 19.54 -16.25
C ALA A 323 11.58 20.10 -15.45
N HIS A 324 11.31 19.49 -14.31
CA HIS A 324 10.16 19.78 -13.46
C HIS A 324 10.54 19.69 -11.99
N LYS A 325 9.63 20.07 -11.07
CA LYS A 325 9.90 20.17 -9.63
C LYS A 325 9.06 19.22 -8.77
N ASP A 326 8.27 18.36 -9.38
CA ASP A 326 7.43 17.39 -8.68
C ASP A 326 7.33 16.09 -9.47
N LEU A 327 6.92 15.03 -8.80
CA LEU A 327 6.69 13.71 -9.39
C LEU A 327 5.26 13.57 -9.96
N GLY A 328 4.44 14.63 -9.86
CA GLY A 328 3.01 14.61 -10.09
C GLY A 328 2.21 14.46 -8.79
N HIS A 329 0.90 14.44 -8.92
CA HIS A 329 -0.01 14.29 -7.79
C HIS A 329 -0.21 12.82 -7.43
N PHE A 330 0.13 12.46 -6.18
CA PHE A 330 -0.23 11.18 -5.58
C PHE A 330 -1.72 11.21 -5.24
N TYR A 331 -2.51 10.41 -5.91
CA TYR A 331 -3.97 10.55 -5.92
C TYR A 331 -4.70 9.84 -4.78
N GLY A 332 -4.02 9.35 -3.75
CA GLY A 332 -4.68 8.67 -2.63
C GLY A 332 -5.58 7.53 -3.11
N SER A 333 -6.89 7.67 -2.90
CA SER A 333 -7.91 6.71 -3.35
C SER A 333 -7.68 5.29 -2.82
N SER A 334 -7.12 5.16 -1.62
CA SER A 334 -6.91 3.87 -0.97
C SER A 334 -8.23 3.12 -0.78
N TYR A 335 -8.24 1.81 -1.02
CA TYR A 335 -9.47 1.00 -0.97
C TYR A 335 -9.19 -0.47 -0.60
N VAL A 336 -10.26 -1.19 -0.25
CA VAL A 336 -10.26 -2.63 -0.01
C VAL A 336 -11.15 -3.32 -1.03
N ALA A 337 -10.69 -4.44 -1.58
CA ALA A 337 -11.50 -5.34 -2.40
C ALA A 337 -11.64 -6.72 -1.75
N ALA A 338 -12.80 -7.33 -1.95
CA ALA A 338 -13.18 -8.61 -1.38
C ALA A 338 -13.16 -9.73 -2.44
N PRO A 339 -13.06 -11.01 -2.01
CA PRO A 339 -12.99 -12.15 -2.92
C PRO A 339 -14.23 -12.33 -3.82
N ASP A 340 -15.36 -11.75 -3.44
CA ASP A 340 -16.60 -11.77 -4.24
C ASP A 340 -16.63 -10.69 -5.34
N GLY A 341 -15.54 -9.94 -5.51
CA GLY A 341 -15.43 -8.85 -6.47
C GLY A 341 -16.01 -7.52 -6.03
N SER A 342 -16.57 -7.43 -4.83
CA SER A 342 -16.98 -6.15 -4.26
C SER A 342 -15.77 -5.37 -3.73
N ARG A 343 -15.90 -4.04 -3.68
CA ARG A 343 -14.87 -3.16 -3.10
C ARG A 343 -15.47 -1.98 -2.36
N THR A 344 -14.69 -1.39 -1.48
CA THR A 344 -15.06 -0.11 -0.86
C THR A 344 -14.96 1.03 -1.88
N PRO A 345 -15.64 2.14 -1.65
CA PRO A 345 -15.23 3.44 -2.16
C PRO A 345 -13.76 3.73 -1.83
N GLY A 346 -13.15 4.67 -2.55
CA GLY A 346 -11.80 5.15 -2.25
C GLY A 346 -11.82 6.22 -1.16
N LEU A 347 -10.70 6.36 -0.43
CA LEU A 347 -10.44 7.55 0.36
C LEU A 347 -10.26 8.79 -0.54
N SER A 348 -10.24 9.97 0.06
CA SER A 348 -10.02 11.23 -0.64
C SER A 348 -8.78 11.19 -1.54
N ARG A 349 -8.86 11.91 -2.66
CA ARG A 349 -7.76 12.08 -3.60
C ARG A 349 -6.78 13.18 -3.19
N THR A 350 -7.15 13.98 -2.19
CA THR A 350 -6.42 15.21 -1.83
C THR A 350 -6.12 15.35 -0.34
N ARG A 351 -6.65 14.44 0.50
CA ARG A 351 -6.53 14.53 1.95
C ARG A 351 -5.92 13.27 2.55
N ASP A 352 -5.26 13.44 3.69
CA ASP A 352 -4.92 12.32 4.56
C ASP A 352 -6.16 11.56 4.96
N GLY A 353 -6.05 10.26 5.13
CA GLY A 353 -7.18 9.43 5.47
C GLY A 353 -6.82 8.11 6.15
N LEU A 354 -7.74 7.68 7.00
CA LEU A 354 -7.77 6.35 7.60
C LEU A 354 -9.04 5.64 7.13
N MET A 355 -8.88 4.52 6.45
CA MET A 355 -9.97 3.60 6.17
C MET A 355 -9.94 2.45 7.14
N VAL A 356 -11.02 2.25 7.88
CA VAL A 356 -11.23 1.09 8.75
C VAL A 356 -12.17 0.13 8.04
N THR A 357 -11.72 -1.07 7.76
CA THR A 357 -12.55 -2.09 7.12
C THR A 357 -12.63 -3.31 8.00
N GLU A 358 -13.84 -3.65 8.42
CA GLU A 358 -14.12 -4.92 9.07
C GLU A 358 -14.44 -5.98 7.99
N MET A 359 -13.80 -7.13 8.09
CA MET A 359 -13.98 -8.22 7.12
C MET A 359 -14.12 -9.56 7.84
N ASP A 360 -15.11 -10.36 7.44
CA ASP A 360 -15.21 -11.76 7.84
C ASP A 360 -14.37 -12.63 6.90
N LEU A 361 -13.28 -13.18 7.39
CA LEU A 361 -12.38 -14.02 6.59
C LEU A 361 -13.04 -15.36 6.14
N ASN A 362 -14.19 -15.74 6.67
CA ASN A 362 -14.95 -16.88 6.15
C ASN A 362 -15.41 -16.64 4.70
N LEU A 363 -15.54 -15.38 4.27
CA LEU A 363 -15.88 -15.04 2.89
C LEU A 363 -14.85 -15.56 1.89
N THR A 364 -13.56 -15.62 2.24
CA THR A 364 -12.50 -16.16 1.36
C THR A 364 -12.78 -17.63 1.02
N ARG A 365 -13.14 -18.44 2.04
CA ARG A 365 -13.48 -19.83 1.84
C ARG A 365 -14.83 -20.01 1.12
N GLN A 366 -15.85 -19.26 1.50
CA GLN A 366 -17.18 -19.36 0.87
C GLN A 366 -17.13 -19.08 -0.63
N ILE A 367 -16.33 -18.09 -1.05
CA ILE A 367 -16.13 -17.79 -2.46
C ILE A 367 -15.26 -18.86 -3.12
N SER A 368 -14.23 -19.36 -2.41
CA SER A 368 -13.41 -20.47 -2.92
C SER A 368 -14.24 -21.75 -3.12
N ASP A 369 -15.10 -22.09 -2.18
CA ASP A 369 -15.98 -23.27 -2.28
C ASP A 369 -17.00 -23.13 -3.44
N LYS A 370 -17.45 -21.90 -3.71
CA LYS A 370 -18.39 -21.61 -4.80
C LYS A 370 -17.76 -21.77 -6.18
N TRP A 371 -16.54 -21.21 -6.39
CA TRP A 371 -15.93 -21.10 -7.71
C TRP A 371 -14.85 -22.14 -7.97
N ASN A 372 -14.16 -22.59 -6.95
CA ASN A 372 -13.10 -23.62 -7.00
C ASN A 372 -11.99 -23.36 -8.06
N PHE A 373 -11.54 -22.11 -8.21
CA PHE A 373 -10.52 -21.77 -9.21
C PHE A 373 -9.22 -22.57 -9.05
N LYS A 374 -8.85 -22.96 -7.81
CA LYS A 374 -7.70 -23.81 -7.57
C LYS A 374 -7.85 -25.24 -8.14
N MET A 375 -9.07 -25.77 -8.17
CA MET A 375 -9.36 -27.09 -8.77
C MET A 375 -9.41 -27.04 -10.29
N THR A 376 -9.77 -25.90 -10.87
CA THR A 376 -9.88 -25.73 -12.32
C THR A 376 -8.61 -25.11 -12.93
N GLY A 377 -7.63 -24.72 -12.10
CA GLY A 377 -6.35 -24.18 -12.54
C GLY A 377 -5.50 -25.22 -13.21
N ARG A 378 -4.85 -24.85 -14.31
CA ARG A 378 -3.97 -25.73 -15.13
C ARG A 378 -2.51 -25.42 -14.82
N TYR A 379 -2.13 -25.55 -13.56
CA TYR A 379 -0.84 -25.07 -13.04
C TYR A 379 0.36 -25.75 -13.68
N GLU A 380 0.29 -27.02 -13.99
CA GLU A 380 1.36 -27.76 -14.67
C GLU A 380 1.58 -27.18 -16.07
N GLU A 381 0.52 -27.02 -16.86
CA GLU A 381 0.58 -26.42 -18.19
C GLU A 381 1.13 -24.99 -18.15
N TYR A 382 0.69 -24.17 -17.18
CA TYR A 382 1.21 -22.82 -17.01
C TYR A 382 2.70 -22.82 -16.66
N ALA A 383 3.13 -23.72 -15.78
CA ALA A 383 4.54 -23.83 -15.39
C ALA A 383 5.42 -24.27 -16.56
N GLU A 384 4.95 -25.20 -17.40
CA GLU A 384 5.66 -25.63 -18.60
C GLU A 384 5.78 -24.49 -19.62
N GLU A 385 4.68 -23.76 -19.88
CA GLU A 385 4.67 -22.63 -20.80
C GLU A 385 5.58 -21.50 -20.32
N LEU A 386 5.53 -21.17 -19.04
CA LEU A 386 6.42 -20.17 -18.44
C LEU A 386 7.88 -20.60 -18.55
N THR A 387 8.18 -21.86 -18.23
CA THR A 387 9.54 -22.41 -18.33
C THR A 387 10.06 -22.33 -19.77
N ARG A 388 9.20 -22.64 -20.75
CA ARG A 388 9.55 -22.50 -22.16
C ARG A 388 9.78 -21.05 -22.56
N ALA A 389 8.93 -20.12 -22.08
CA ALA A 389 9.03 -18.70 -22.40
C ALA A 389 10.29 -18.01 -21.81
N THR A 390 10.91 -18.57 -20.78
CA THR A 390 12.17 -18.03 -20.21
C THR A 390 13.42 -18.38 -21.02
N LYS A 391 13.32 -19.29 -22.00
CA LYS A 391 14.47 -19.70 -22.81
C LYS A 391 14.81 -18.62 -23.86
N HIS A 392 16.11 -18.42 -24.12
CA HIS A 392 16.59 -17.43 -25.10
C HIS A 392 16.17 -17.72 -26.54
N ASP A 393 15.87 -18.99 -26.88
CA ASP A 393 15.42 -19.47 -28.19
C ASP A 393 13.88 -19.64 -28.26
N PHE A 394 13.14 -19.07 -27.31
CA PHE A 394 11.67 -19.14 -27.25
C PHE A 394 11.03 -18.66 -28.56
N LYS A 395 10.12 -19.48 -29.08
CA LYS A 395 9.30 -19.15 -30.23
C LYS A 395 7.83 -19.10 -29.81
N PRO A 396 7.16 -17.96 -29.97
CA PRO A 396 5.72 -17.83 -29.73
C PRO A 396 4.94 -18.84 -30.57
N ASN A 397 3.90 -19.43 -29.96
CA ASN A 397 2.99 -20.35 -30.65
C ASN A 397 1.98 -19.55 -31.48
N ILE A 398 2.39 -19.08 -32.67
CA ILE A 398 1.56 -18.29 -33.57
C ILE A 398 1.24 -19.14 -34.79
N ILE A 399 -0.05 -19.42 -35.02
CA ILE A 399 -0.54 -20.02 -36.23
C ILE A 399 -0.72 -18.92 -37.27
N ARG A 400 -0.10 -19.11 -38.43
CA ARG A 400 -0.20 -18.16 -39.54
C ARG A 400 -0.90 -18.82 -40.72
N GLU A 401 -1.60 -18.01 -41.51
CA GLU A 401 -2.16 -18.42 -42.81
C GLU A 401 -1.04 -18.86 -43.77
#